data_6e0e2c5450c8dcd5f0c4685b96640ad3
#
_entry.id   6e0e2c5450c8dcd5f0c4685b96640ad3
#
_cell.length_a   1.000
_cell.length_b   1.000
_cell.length_c   1.000
_cell.angle_alpha   90.00
_cell.angle_beta   90.00
_cell.angle_gamma   90.00
#
_symmetry.space_group_name_H-M   'P 1'
#
loop_
_entity.id
_entity.type
_entity.pdbx_description
1 polymer ?
#
loop_
_entity_poly.entity_id
_entity_poly.type
_entity_poly.pdbx_seq_one_letter_code
_entity_poly.pdbx_strand_id
1 'polypeptide(L)'
;IDFWQKNNTTLDQVSIMLKSKGYNYGLHIWPHDANARDRSGITFSQQARPLGLSGIVLEPHSFIQGINLAKTTLYKCWFDRSKCQEGLTMLENYKKKWSTSFGGWTSEAVHDNSSHAADSFRYLCSGIKRVTGRTGSMEKDMKALRNYWG
;
A
#
# COMPACT_ATOMS: atom_id res chain seq x y z
N ILE A 1 -6.89 4.39 10.07
CA ILE A 1 -6.58 4.21 8.65
C ILE A 1 -7.65 4.91 7.82
N ASP A 2 -7.25 5.45 6.68
CA ASP A 2 -8.13 6.06 5.67
C ASP A 2 -7.84 5.42 4.31
N PHE A 3 -8.82 5.40 3.42
CA PHE A 3 -8.71 4.84 2.07
C PHE A 3 -9.12 5.88 1.01
N TRP A 4 -8.40 5.91 -0.08
CA TRP A 4 -8.75 6.71 -1.24
C TRP A 4 -8.21 6.06 -2.51
N GLN A 5 -9.05 6.01 -3.54
CA GLN A 5 -8.70 5.55 -4.87
C GLN A 5 -9.36 6.46 -5.92
N LYS A 6 -8.63 6.78 -6.97
CA LYS A 6 -9.16 7.52 -8.11
C LYS A 6 -8.33 7.19 -9.36
N ASN A 7 -9.00 6.89 -10.45
CA ASN A 7 -8.37 6.65 -11.75
C ASN A 7 -7.99 7.98 -12.43
N ASN A 8 -7.03 7.92 -13.35
CA ASN A 8 -6.58 9.05 -14.16
C ASN A 8 -6.19 10.29 -13.33
N THR A 9 -5.44 10.07 -12.26
CA THR A 9 -4.99 11.11 -11.34
C THR A 9 -3.51 11.37 -11.52
N THR A 10 -3.11 12.65 -11.62
CA THR A 10 -1.70 13.06 -11.67
C THR A 10 -1.08 13.06 -10.25
N LEU A 11 0.26 13.02 -10.17
CA LEU A 11 0.96 13.12 -8.88
C LEU A 11 0.66 14.42 -8.12
N ASP A 12 0.52 15.53 -8.83
CA ASP A 12 0.14 16.82 -8.23
C ASP A 12 -1.24 16.73 -7.56
N GLN A 13 -2.22 16.14 -8.24
CA GLN A 13 -3.55 15.93 -7.70
C GLN A 13 -3.54 15.01 -6.47
N VAL A 14 -2.71 13.96 -6.47
CA VAL A 14 -2.49 13.09 -5.30
C VAL A 14 -1.90 13.91 -4.16
N SER A 15 -0.87 14.73 -4.40
CA SER A 15 -0.25 15.58 -3.39
C SER A 15 -1.26 16.56 -2.77
N ILE A 16 -2.06 17.23 -3.61
CA ILE A 16 -3.10 18.16 -3.15
C ILE A 16 -4.13 17.43 -2.30
N MET A 17 -4.61 16.27 -2.75
CA MET A 17 -5.59 15.46 -2.02
C MET A 17 -5.04 15.01 -0.64
N LEU A 18 -3.81 14.51 -0.59
CA LEU A 18 -3.20 14.12 0.67
C LEU A 18 -3.08 15.31 1.63
N LYS A 19 -2.60 16.46 1.16
CA LYS A 19 -2.50 17.67 1.97
C LYS A 19 -3.86 18.16 2.48
N SER A 20 -4.92 18.04 1.68
CA SER A 20 -6.28 18.45 2.08
C SER A 20 -6.87 17.61 3.21
N LYS A 21 -6.38 16.39 3.44
CA LYS A 21 -6.82 15.53 4.54
C LYS A 21 -6.30 15.99 5.92
N GLY A 22 -5.30 16.87 5.97
CA GLY A 22 -4.80 17.44 7.21
C GLY A 22 -4.02 16.46 8.11
N TYR A 23 -3.62 15.29 7.59
CA TYR A 23 -2.81 14.34 8.35
C TYR A 23 -1.33 14.71 8.31
N ASN A 24 -0.62 14.39 9.39
CA ASN A 24 0.83 14.40 9.40
C ASN A 24 1.36 13.13 8.75
N TYR A 25 1.72 13.21 7.48
CA TYR A 25 2.25 12.07 6.77
C TYR A 25 3.72 11.85 7.13
N GLY A 26 4.06 10.61 7.45
CA GLY A 26 5.45 10.18 7.64
C GLY A 26 6.06 9.74 6.31
N LEU A 27 6.41 8.47 6.23
CA LEU A 27 7.07 7.89 5.07
C LEU A 27 6.05 7.30 4.09
N HIS A 28 6.12 7.70 2.82
CA HIS A 28 5.35 7.04 1.77
C HIS A 28 5.99 5.70 1.39
N ILE A 29 5.16 4.72 1.08
CA ILE A 29 5.61 3.39 0.66
C ILE A 29 5.21 3.20 -0.80
N TRP A 30 6.21 3.01 -1.66
CA TRP A 30 6.02 2.83 -3.08
C TRP A 30 6.25 1.38 -3.48
N PRO A 31 5.50 0.84 -4.45
CA PRO A 31 5.78 -0.46 -5.02
C PRO A 31 7.14 -0.47 -5.75
N HIS A 32 7.67 -1.65 -6.01
CA HIS A 32 9.00 -1.83 -6.58
C HIS A 32 9.18 -1.18 -7.97
N ASP A 33 8.12 -1.10 -8.75
CA ASP A 33 8.09 -0.48 -10.08
C ASP A 33 8.15 1.06 -10.04
N ALA A 34 7.98 1.69 -8.87
CA ALA A 34 8.18 3.13 -8.72
C ALA A 34 9.63 3.59 -8.99
N ASN A 35 10.57 2.65 -9.10
CA ASN A 35 11.95 2.90 -9.58
C ASN A 35 12.10 2.70 -11.08
N ALA A 36 11.07 2.25 -11.81
CA ALA A 36 11.12 2.18 -13.25
C ALA A 36 11.26 3.59 -13.84
N ARG A 37 12.13 3.73 -14.84
CA ARG A 37 12.32 5.00 -15.54
C ARG A 37 11.27 5.16 -16.62
N ASP A 38 10.71 6.33 -16.72
CA ASP A 38 9.86 6.71 -17.84
C ASP A 38 10.69 7.06 -19.09
N ARG A 39 10.02 7.52 -20.15
CA ARG A 39 10.70 7.92 -21.41
C ARG A 39 11.67 9.09 -21.25
N SER A 40 11.52 9.91 -20.21
CA SER A 40 12.41 11.01 -19.88
C SER A 40 13.59 10.58 -19.01
N GLY A 41 13.68 9.31 -18.64
CA GLY A 41 14.70 8.75 -17.76
C GLY A 41 14.48 9.03 -16.27
N ILE A 42 13.36 9.61 -15.90
CA ILE A 42 13.01 9.97 -14.52
C ILE A 42 12.16 8.86 -13.90
N THR A 43 12.39 8.52 -12.63
CA THR A 43 11.58 7.55 -11.93
C THR A 43 10.35 8.20 -11.29
N PHE A 44 9.29 7.41 -11.02
CA PHE A 44 8.13 7.89 -10.29
C PHE A 44 8.51 8.48 -8.93
N SER A 45 9.39 7.83 -8.19
CA SER A 45 9.86 8.31 -6.89
C SER A 45 10.61 9.66 -6.97
N GLN A 46 11.34 9.90 -8.08
CA GLN A 46 11.98 11.19 -8.34
C GLN A 46 10.97 12.29 -8.64
N GLN A 47 9.90 11.98 -9.39
CA GLN A 47 8.82 12.92 -9.68
C GLN A 47 7.99 13.25 -8.42
N ALA A 48 7.76 12.29 -7.55
CA ALA A 48 6.99 12.44 -6.33
C ALA A 48 7.68 13.32 -5.26
N ARG A 49 9.01 13.29 -5.21
CA ARG A 49 9.81 13.96 -4.18
C ARG A 49 9.58 15.48 -4.09
N PRO A 50 9.63 16.26 -5.17
CA PRO A 50 9.41 17.71 -5.10
C PRO A 50 7.98 18.08 -4.69
N LEU A 51 7.02 17.17 -4.80
CA LEU A 51 5.64 17.36 -4.37
C LEU A 51 5.42 17.08 -2.86
N GLY A 52 6.50 16.75 -2.14
CA GLY A 52 6.43 16.40 -0.72
C GLY A 52 6.08 14.94 -0.44
N LEU A 53 6.06 14.10 -1.48
CA LEU A 53 5.73 12.66 -1.38
C LEU A 53 7.00 11.81 -1.27
N SER A 54 7.88 12.13 -0.33
CA SER A 54 9.10 11.35 -0.10
C SER A 54 8.78 10.01 0.54
N GLY A 55 9.44 8.95 0.08
CA GLY A 55 9.13 7.60 0.55
C GLY A 55 10.23 6.59 0.27
N ILE A 56 9.93 5.35 0.59
CA ILE A 56 10.75 4.18 0.28
C ILE A 56 10.13 3.39 -0.87
N VAL A 57 10.95 2.94 -1.78
CA VAL A 57 10.56 1.96 -2.79
C VAL A 57 10.87 0.57 -2.24
N LEU A 58 9.87 -0.30 -2.25
CA LEU A 58 10.03 -1.68 -1.78
C LEU A 58 10.83 -2.50 -2.80
N GLU A 59 11.62 -3.45 -2.28
CA GLU A 59 12.22 -4.47 -3.13
C GLU A 59 11.15 -5.43 -3.68
N PRO A 60 11.36 -6.00 -4.86
CA PRO A 60 10.52 -7.08 -5.37
C PRO A 60 10.43 -8.22 -4.34
N HIS A 61 9.24 -8.69 -4.07
CA HIS A 61 9.01 -9.83 -3.20
C HIS A 61 7.91 -10.71 -3.79
N SER A 62 7.91 -11.99 -3.43
CA SER A 62 6.92 -12.91 -3.96
C SER A 62 5.49 -12.49 -3.53
N PHE A 63 4.55 -12.66 -4.44
CA PHE A 63 3.14 -12.38 -4.19
C PHE A 63 2.62 -13.10 -2.95
N ILE A 64 2.94 -14.39 -2.82
CA ILE A 64 2.53 -15.23 -1.68
C ILE A 64 3.08 -14.70 -0.35
N GLN A 65 4.36 -14.30 -0.32
CA GLN A 65 4.96 -13.70 0.89
C GLN A 65 4.22 -12.42 1.29
N GLY A 66 3.89 -11.55 0.33
CA GLY A 66 3.12 -10.34 0.58
C GLY A 66 1.71 -10.62 1.12
N ILE A 67 1.01 -11.61 0.56
CA ILE A 67 -0.32 -12.04 1.04
C ILE A 67 -0.24 -12.58 2.48
N ASN A 68 0.73 -13.43 2.78
CA ASN A 68 0.87 -13.99 4.14
C ASN A 68 1.19 -12.89 5.16
N LEU A 69 2.02 -11.93 4.78
CA LEU A 69 2.32 -10.77 5.62
C LEU A 69 1.08 -9.89 5.84
N ALA A 70 0.31 -9.62 4.80
CA ALA A 70 -0.95 -8.88 4.92
C ALA A 70 -1.94 -9.59 5.86
N LYS A 71 -2.12 -10.91 5.71
CA LYS A 71 -2.98 -11.71 6.60
C LYS A 71 -2.55 -11.61 8.06
N THR A 72 -1.25 -11.75 8.37
CA THR A 72 -0.74 -11.68 9.74
C THR A 72 -0.79 -10.26 10.32
N THR A 73 -0.75 -9.24 9.48
CA THR A 73 -0.84 -7.83 9.89
C THR A 73 -2.29 -7.41 10.13
N LEU A 74 -3.24 -7.93 9.34
CA LEU A 74 -4.65 -7.56 9.38
C LEU A 74 -5.27 -7.68 10.79
N TYR A 75 -4.89 -8.70 11.55
CA TYR A 75 -5.35 -8.89 12.94
C TYR A 75 -4.94 -7.76 13.91
N LYS A 76 -3.99 -6.93 13.52
CA LYS A 76 -3.49 -5.80 14.30
C LYS A 76 -4.01 -4.46 13.78
N CYS A 77 -4.84 -4.48 12.74
CA CYS A 77 -5.35 -3.28 12.10
C CYS A 77 -6.71 -2.87 12.65
N TRP A 78 -6.88 -1.57 12.82
CA TRP A 78 -8.16 -0.94 13.08
C TRP A 78 -8.49 -0.01 11.92
N PHE A 79 -9.67 -0.17 11.36
CA PHE A 79 -10.14 0.61 10.24
C PHE A 79 -11.28 1.52 10.68
N ASP A 80 -11.16 2.81 10.40
CA ASP A 80 -12.29 3.72 10.49
C ASP A 80 -13.28 3.38 9.37
N ARG A 81 -14.41 2.80 9.75
CA ARG A 81 -15.38 2.31 8.78
C ARG A 81 -15.93 3.42 7.89
N SER A 82 -16.10 4.62 8.42
CA SER A 82 -16.61 5.77 7.65
C SER A 82 -15.64 6.22 6.56
N LYS A 83 -14.33 6.09 6.79
CA LYS A 83 -13.27 6.50 5.87
C LYS A 83 -12.75 5.37 4.98
N CYS A 84 -12.96 4.12 5.38
CA CYS A 84 -12.39 2.95 4.71
C CYS A 84 -13.44 2.04 4.06
N GLN A 85 -14.73 2.40 4.08
CA GLN A 85 -15.82 1.52 3.63
C GLN A 85 -15.56 0.96 2.22
N GLU A 86 -15.17 1.80 1.27
CA GLU A 86 -14.87 1.39 -0.09
C GLU A 86 -13.69 0.40 -0.14
N GLY A 87 -12.58 0.73 0.52
CA GLY A 87 -11.40 -0.13 0.58
C GLY A 87 -11.67 -1.46 1.28
N LEU A 88 -12.49 -1.47 2.33
CA LEU A 88 -12.92 -2.70 3.01
C LEU A 88 -13.74 -3.59 2.10
N THR A 89 -14.73 -3.02 1.39
CA THR A 89 -15.53 -3.76 0.40
C THR A 89 -14.65 -4.36 -0.70
N MET A 90 -13.64 -3.63 -1.16
CA MET A 90 -12.68 -4.15 -2.13
C MET A 90 -11.84 -5.30 -1.55
N LEU A 91 -11.36 -5.19 -0.31
CA LEU A 91 -10.62 -6.26 0.35
C LEU A 91 -11.48 -7.53 0.54
N GLU A 92 -12.76 -7.39 0.88
CA GLU A 92 -13.72 -8.50 1.02
C GLU A 92 -13.98 -9.21 -0.31
N ASN A 93 -13.97 -8.47 -1.42
CA ASN A 93 -14.16 -9.01 -2.77
C ASN A 93 -12.88 -9.56 -3.42
N TYR A 94 -11.73 -9.37 -2.80
CA TYR A 94 -10.47 -9.86 -3.33
C TYR A 94 -10.39 -11.38 -3.31
N LYS A 95 -10.20 -12.00 -4.47
CA LYS A 95 -10.28 -13.46 -4.65
C LYS A 95 -9.27 -13.98 -5.64
N LYS A 96 -8.98 -15.28 -5.52
CA LYS A 96 -8.20 -16.02 -6.52
C LYS A 96 -8.95 -16.13 -7.83
N LYS A 97 -8.20 -16.27 -8.91
CA LYS A 97 -8.74 -16.57 -10.24
C LYS A 97 -9.10 -18.04 -10.33
N TRP A 98 -10.29 -18.33 -10.82
CA TRP A 98 -10.68 -19.69 -11.16
C TRP A 98 -10.21 -20.06 -12.57
N SER A 99 -9.64 -21.22 -12.75
CA SER A 99 -9.30 -21.77 -14.06
C SER A 99 -10.31 -22.84 -14.46
N THR A 100 -11.02 -22.60 -15.54
CA THR A 100 -11.96 -23.58 -16.11
C THR A 100 -11.23 -24.73 -16.80
N SER A 101 -10.01 -24.51 -17.28
CA SER A 101 -9.23 -25.51 -18.00
C SER A 101 -8.72 -26.64 -17.10
N PHE A 102 -8.42 -26.38 -15.84
CA PHE A 102 -8.06 -27.45 -14.90
C PHE A 102 -9.04 -27.61 -13.71
N GLY A 103 -10.16 -26.88 -13.72
CA GLY A 103 -11.24 -27.05 -12.74
C GLY A 103 -10.86 -26.63 -11.31
N GLY A 104 -10.02 -25.60 -11.12
CA GLY A 104 -9.52 -25.22 -9.80
C GLY A 104 -9.08 -23.77 -9.67
N TRP A 105 -8.78 -23.37 -8.43
CA TRP A 105 -8.26 -22.04 -8.13
C TRP A 105 -6.78 -21.95 -8.51
N THR A 106 -6.42 -20.89 -9.23
CA THR A 106 -5.02 -20.58 -9.56
C THR A 106 -4.27 -19.97 -8.36
N SER A 107 -2.95 -19.84 -8.47
CA SER A 107 -2.14 -19.05 -7.54
C SER A 107 -2.28 -17.53 -7.77
N GLU A 108 -2.90 -17.13 -8.89
CA GLU A 108 -3.11 -15.74 -9.25
C GLU A 108 -4.41 -15.19 -8.65
N ALA A 109 -4.44 -13.88 -8.42
CA ALA A 109 -5.67 -13.18 -8.09
C ALA A 109 -6.41 -12.71 -9.35
N VAL A 110 -7.71 -12.45 -9.22
CA VAL A 110 -8.45 -11.72 -10.25
C VAL A 110 -7.91 -10.29 -10.27
N HIS A 111 -7.55 -9.80 -11.45
CA HIS A 111 -7.08 -8.43 -11.63
C HIS A 111 -8.27 -7.52 -11.95
N ASP A 112 -8.81 -6.89 -10.91
CA ASP A 112 -9.94 -5.98 -10.96
C ASP A 112 -9.72 -4.82 -9.96
N ASN A 113 -10.70 -3.96 -9.77
CA ASN A 113 -10.60 -2.85 -8.80
C ASN A 113 -10.29 -3.34 -7.38
N SER A 114 -10.79 -4.51 -6.99
CA SER A 114 -10.51 -5.10 -5.67
C SER A 114 -9.04 -5.44 -5.48
N SER A 115 -8.35 -5.82 -6.57
CA SER A 115 -6.92 -6.11 -6.53
C SER A 115 -6.07 -4.88 -6.20
N HIS A 116 -6.48 -3.68 -6.63
CA HIS A 116 -5.73 -2.44 -6.35
C HIS A 116 -5.72 -2.10 -4.86
N ALA A 117 -6.87 -2.23 -4.18
CA ALA A 117 -6.94 -2.02 -2.73
C ALA A 117 -6.13 -3.07 -1.96
N ALA A 118 -6.23 -4.34 -2.37
CA ALA A 118 -5.48 -5.44 -1.77
C ALA A 118 -3.97 -5.27 -1.96
N ASP A 119 -3.52 -4.84 -3.13
CA ASP A 119 -2.12 -4.55 -3.41
C ASP A 119 -1.62 -3.36 -2.58
N SER A 120 -2.40 -2.30 -2.48
CA SER A 120 -2.08 -1.14 -1.64
C SER A 120 -1.86 -1.54 -0.18
N PHE A 121 -2.78 -2.32 0.38
CA PHE A 121 -2.66 -2.84 1.75
C PHE A 121 -1.47 -3.80 1.91
N ARG A 122 -1.23 -4.67 0.94
CA ARG A 122 -0.09 -5.59 0.92
C ARG A 122 1.25 -4.84 0.91
N TYR A 123 1.37 -3.77 0.12
CA TYR A 123 2.54 -2.91 0.09
C TYR A 123 2.73 -2.15 1.41
N LEU A 124 1.65 -1.64 2.00
CA LEU A 124 1.69 -1.02 3.32
C LEU A 124 2.27 -1.99 4.38
N CYS A 125 1.76 -3.22 4.44
CA CYS A 125 2.24 -4.24 5.38
C CYS A 125 3.72 -4.57 5.17
N SER A 126 4.16 -4.66 3.90
CA SER A 126 5.55 -4.91 3.54
C SER A 126 6.47 -3.75 3.93
N GLY A 127 6.00 -2.52 3.75
CA GLY A 127 6.73 -1.31 4.12
C GLY A 127 6.87 -1.15 5.63
N ILE A 128 5.81 -1.39 6.39
CA ILE A 128 5.85 -1.38 7.87
C ILE A 128 6.89 -2.39 8.37
N LYS A 129 6.86 -3.62 7.87
CA LYS A 129 7.85 -4.64 8.24
C LYS A 129 9.28 -4.21 7.92
N ARG A 130 9.51 -3.56 6.78
CA ARG A 130 10.84 -3.08 6.39
C ARG A 130 11.33 -1.97 7.32
N VAL A 131 10.47 -1.03 7.68
CA VAL A 131 10.81 0.07 8.57
C VAL A 131 11.09 -0.45 9.98
N THR A 132 10.19 -1.25 10.54
CA THR A 132 10.34 -1.80 11.91
C THR A 132 11.47 -2.81 12.03
N GLY A 133 11.73 -3.61 11.01
CA GLY A 133 12.81 -4.59 10.99
C GLY A 133 14.22 -3.96 10.91
N ARG A 134 14.36 -2.73 10.46
CA ARG A 134 15.64 -2.00 10.39
C ARG A 134 16.06 -1.38 11.73
N THR A 135 15.13 -1.08 12.60
CA THR A 135 15.39 -0.33 13.83
C THR A 135 15.65 -1.20 15.05
N GLY A 136 15.54 -2.53 14.91
CA GLY A 136 15.92 -3.49 15.98
C GLY A 136 15.13 -3.37 17.30
N SER A 137 14.09 -2.52 17.34
CA SER A 137 13.29 -2.29 18.55
C SER A 137 11.82 -1.99 18.18
N MET A 138 11.04 -3.05 18.03
CA MET A 138 9.58 -2.95 17.77
C MET A 138 8.84 -2.04 18.78
N GLU A 139 9.36 -1.90 19.98
CA GLU A 139 8.74 -1.12 21.06
C GLU A 139 8.93 0.40 20.89
N LYS A 140 10.10 0.82 20.44
CA LYS A 140 10.38 2.24 20.13
C LYS A 140 9.60 2.74 18.93
N ASP A 141 9.46 1.91 17.89
CA ASP A 141 8.82 2.30 16.64
C ASP A 141 7.30 2.28 16.75
N MET A 142 6.73 1.37 17.54
CA MET A 142 5.30 1.40 17.88
C MET A 142 4.95 2.62 18.72
N LYS A 143 5.88 3.12 19.54
CA LYS A 143 5.70 4.36 20.29
C LYS A 143 5.78 5.59 19.38
N ALA A 144 6.67 5.60 18.41
CA ALA A 144 6.75 6.62 17.38
C ALA A 144 5.48 6.64 16.50
N LEU A 145 4.99 5.46 16.07
CA LEU A 145 3.73 5.34 15.32
C LEU A 145 2.52 5.77 16.15
N ARG A 146 2.46 5.47 17.45
CA ARG A 146 1.40 5.98 18.36
C ARG A 146 1.41 7.50 18.47
N ASN A 147 2.57 8.13 18.49
CA ASN A 147 2.68 9.59 18.54
C ASN A 147 2.31 10.28 17.21
N TYR A 148 2.24 9.51 16.10
CA TYR A 148 1.76 10.01 14.79
C TYR A 148 0.24 9.84 14.57
N TRP A 149 -0.43 9.02 15.41
CA TRP A 149 -1.86 8.71 15.30
C TRP A 149 -2.69 9.21 16.51
N GLY A 150 -2.05 9.89 17.48
CA GLY A 150 -2.68 10.48 18.65
C GLY A 150 -3.17 11.90 18.43
#